data_adc72338b3d63cea771fa5cca02ec940
#
_entry.id   adc72338b3d63cea771fa5cca02ec940
#
_cell.length_a   1.000
_cell.length_b   1.000
_cell.length_c   1.000
_cell.angle_alpha   90.00
_cell.angle_beta   90.00
_cell.angle_gamma   90.00
#
_symmetry.space_group_name_H-M   'P 1'
#
loop_
_entity.id
_entity.type
_entity.pdbx_description
1 polymer ?
#
loop_
_entity_poly.entity_id
_entity_poly.type
_entity_poly.pdbx_seq_one_letter_code
_entity_poly.pdbx_strand_id
1 'polypeptide(L)'
;SDLITIGKTPARGEQTYWINGKYNWVSISDMVDGGSISTTKEKVSDLAVKEVFSAPISEKGSLLMSFKLSIGKTSILDIDAYHNEAIITISPIIDKEYAMRNYLFKVLPLIANLGESKDAIKGKTLNSKSLSNLLIPLPPLQEQQRIIEQMNRLSKQLR
;
A
#
# COMPACT_ATOMS: atom_id res chain seq x y z
N SER A 1 -14.22 -0.85 -11.42
CA SER A 1 -12.86 -1.27 -11.07
C SER A 1 -12.66 -1.07 -9.58
N ASP A 2 -12.14 -2.08 -8.91
CA ASP A 2 -11.94 -2.02 -7.47
C ASP A 2 -10.85 -1.01 -7.12
N LEU A 3 -11.16 -0.10 -6.19
CA LEU A 3 -10.23 0.89 -5.67
C LEU A 3 -9.04 0.26 -4.93
N ILE A 4 -9.20 -0.98 -4.51
CA ILE A 4 -8.28 -1.70 -3.65
C ILE A 4 -7.99 -3.07 -4.25
N THR A 5 -6.71 -3.38 -4.43
CA THR A 5 -6.24 -4.70 -4.80
C THR A 5 -5.46 -5.31 -3.64
N ILE A 6 -5.90 -6.48 -3.19
CA ILE A 6 -5.22 -7.25 -2.13
C ILE A 6 -4.20 -8.17 -2.79
N GLY A 7 -2.99 -8.20 -2.26
CA GLY A 7 -1.93 -9.08 -2.74
C GLY A 7 -2.13 -10.55 -2.35
N LYS A 8 -1.19 -11.38 -2.79
CA LYS A 8 -1.12 -12.80 -2.47
C LYS A 8 0.31 -13.25 -2.20
N THR A 9 0.45 -14.27 -1.37
CA THR A 9 1.72 -14.95 -1.14
C THR A 9 1.67 -16.32 -1.82
N PRO A 10 2.56 -16.58 -2.82
CA PRO A 10 2.73 -17.91 -3.34
C PRO A 10 3.15 -18.89 -2.24
N ALA A 11 2.76 -20.16 -2.36
CA ALA A 11 3.08 -21.18 -1.38
C ALA A 11 4.60 -21.24 -1.15
N ARG A 12 5.04 -21.07 0.09
CA ARG A 12 6.47 -21.02 0.44
C ARG A 12 7.19 -22.36 0.20
N GLY A 13 6.48 -23.46 0.32
CA GLY A 13 7.02 -24.81 0.03
C GLY A 13 7.16 -25.13 -1.46
N GLU A 14 6.55 -24.34 -2.34
CA GLU A 14 6.64 -24.53 -3.78
C GLU A 14 7.79 -23.71 -4.35
N GLN A 15 8.96 -24.33 -4.46
CA GLN A 15 10.18 -23.65 -4.90
C GLN A 15 10.09 -23.05 -6.31
N THR A 16 9.30 -23.68 -7.19
CA THR A 16 9.11 -23.22 -8.58
C THR A 16 8.53 -21.82 -8.67
N TYR A 17 7.82 -21.37 -7.64
CA TYR A 17 7.28 -20.01 -7.57
C TYR A 17 8.34 -18.95 -7.25
N TRP A 18 9.46 -19.36 -6.65
CA TRP A 18 10.49 -18.46 -6.13
C TRP A 18 11.82 -18.53 -6.90
N ILE A 19 12.11 -19.67 -7.49
CA ILE A 19 13.34 -19.87 -8.29
C ILE A 19 13.23 -19.09 -9.61
N ASN A 20 14.33 -18.46 -10.02
CA ASN A 20 14.41 -17.64 -11.23
C ASN A 20 13.33 -16.55 -11.29
N GLY A 21 13.03 -15.93 -10.14
CA GLY A 21 12.06 -14.86 -10.03
C GLY A 21 12.42 -13.68 -10.93
N LYS A 22 11.46 -13.25 -11.72
CA LYS A 22 11.57 -12.10 -12.64
C LYS A 22 10.82 -10.89 -12.12
N TYR A 23 9.72 -11.11 -11.43
CA TYR A 23 8.82 -10.06 -10.97
C TYR A 23 9.09 -9.73 -9.50
N ASN A 24 9.26 -8.47 -9.20
CA ASN A 24 9.43 -8.03 -7.82
C ASN A 24 8.20 -8.41 -6.98
N TRP A 25 8.43 -8.84 -5.75
CA TRP A 25 7.37 -9.19 -4.81
C TRP A 25 7.62 -8.53 -3.47
N VAL A 26 6.73 -7.62 -3.10
CA VAL A 26 6.83 -6.81 -1.88
C VAL A 26 6.26 -7.56 -0.70
N SER A 27 7.06 -7.75 0.32
CA SER A 27 6.67 -8.16 1.67
C SER A 27 6.54 -6.95 2.59
N ILE A 28 5.99 -7.15 3.80
CA ILE A 28 5.94 -6.09 4.82
C ILE A 28 7.34 -5.55 5.15
N SER A 29 8.37 -6.38 5.09
CA SER A 29 9.75 -5.97 5.39
C SER A 29 10.38 -5.09 4.29
N ASP A 30 9.79 -5.04 3.11
CA ASP A 30 10.24 -4.16 2.02
C ASP A 30 9.53 -2.80 2.05
N MET A 31 8.46 -2.66 2.85
CA MET A 31 7.73 -1.40 3.00
C MET A 31 8.59 -0.33 3.64
N VAL A 32 8.67 0.82 2.99
CA VAL A 32 9.34 2.02 3.48
C VAL A 32 8.26 3.02 3.91
N ASP A 33 7.99 3.10 5.19
CA ASP A 33 6.92 3.96 5.71
C ASP A 33 7.16 5.43 5.37
N GLY A 34 6.19 6.03 4.69
CA GLY A 34 6.31 7.41 4.20
C GLY A 34 7.36 7.62 3.10
N GLY A 35 7.81 6.56 2.43
CA GLY A 35 8.83 6.59 1.39
C GLY A 35 8.48 5.78 0.15
N SER A 36 9.50 5.39 -0.61
CA SER A 36 9.38 4.64 -1.86
C SER A 36 10.05 3.27 -1.79
N ILE A 37 9.52 2.32 -2.55
CA ILE A 37 10.08 0.98 -2.71
C ILE A 37 10.75 0.89 -4.08
N SER A 38 12.07 0.86 -4.11
CA SER A 38 12.88 0.76 -5.33
C SER A 38 13.46 -0.63 -5.59
N THR A 39 13.37 -1.53 -4.61
CA THR A 39 13.83 -2.91 -4.72
C THR A 39 13.06 -3.79 -3.77
N THR A 40 13.05 -5.10 -4.01
CA THR A 40 12.45 -6.12 -3.15
C THR A 40 13.47 -7.19 -2.82
N LYS A 41 13.37 -7.81 -1.65
CA LYS A 41 14.23 -8.92 -1.22
C LYS A 41 13.96 -10.18 -2.03
N GLU A 42 12.73 -10.37 -2.46
CA GLU A 42 12.27 -11.56 -3.15
C GLU A 42 11.62 -11.22 -4.48
N LYS A 43 11.66 -12.17 -5.38
CA LYS A 43 10.99 -12.11 -6.68
C LYS A 43 10.20 -13.39 -6.91
N VAL A 44 9.17 -13.30 -7.73
CA VAL A 44 8.34 -14.45 -8.12
C VAL A 44 8.54 -14.80 -9.59
N SER A 45 8.34 -16.08 -9.92
CA SER A 45 8.51 -16.62 -11.27
C SER A 45 7.30 -16.36 -12.16
N ASP A 46 7.46 -16.58 -13.47
CA ASP A 46 6.35 -16.59 -14.45
C ASP A 46 5.24 -17.57 -14.03
N LEU A 47 5.61 -18.72 -13.47
CA LEU A 47 4.66 -19.73 -13.02
C LEU A 47 3.80 -19.21 -11.86
N ALA A 48 4.42 -18.56 -10.87
CA ALA A 48 3.69 -17.93 -9.77
C ALA A 48 2.71 -16.87 -10.28
N VAL A 49 3.15 -16.05 -11.25
CA VAL A 49 2.27 -15.03 -11.84
C VAL A 49 1.05 -15.66 -12.48
N LYS A 50 1.23 -16.74 -13.24
CA LYS A 50 0.14 -17.44 -13.93
C LYS A 50 -0.84 -18.14 -12.99
N GLU A 51 -0.34 -18.77 -11.92
CA GLU A 51 -1.14 -19.68 -11.09
C GLU A 51 -1.68 -19.03 -9.81
N VAL A 52 -0.99 -18.04 -9.28
CA VAL A 52 -1.31 -17.47 -7.96
C VAL A 52 -2.00 -16.11 -8.06
N PHE A 53 -1.50 -15.24 -8.91
CA PHE A 53 -1.99 -13.87 -8.98
C PHE A 53 -3.15 -13.72 -9.94
N SER A 54 -4.31 -13.32 -9.42
CA SER A 54 -5.51 -13.03 -10.23
C SER A 54 -5.61 -11.56 -10.64
N ALA A 55 -4.93 -10.68 -9.92
CA ALA A 55 -4.86 -9.26 -10.20
C ALA A 55 -3.59 -8.92 -11.01
N PRO A 56 -3.61 -7.87 -11.82
CA PRO A 56 -2.42 -7.42 -12.53
C PRO A 56 -1.34 -6.94 -11.56
N ILE A 57 -0.11 -6.86 -12.06
CA ILE A 57 1.01 -6.27 -11.31
C ILE A 57 0.69 -4.81 -10.96
N SER A 58 1.07 -4.39 -9.77
CA SER A 58 0.98 -2.98 -9.37
C SER A 58 2.13 -2.22 -10.04
N GLU A 59 1.78 -1.25 -10.87
CA GLU A 59 2.76 -0.49 -11.66
C GLU A 59 3.52 0.52 -10.79
N LYS A 60 4.68 0.93 -11.27
CA LYS A 60 5.44 2.05 -10.74
C LYS A 60 4.54 3.28 -10.57
N GLY A 61 4.66 3.96 -9.43
CA GLY A 61 3.81 5.07 -9.04
C GLY A 61 2.59 4.66 -8.20
N SER A 62 2.29 3.37 -8.07
CA SER A 62 1.18 2.88 -7.24
C SER A 62 1.40 3.16 -5.76
N LEU A 63 0.32 3.46 -5.04
CA LEU A 63 0.30 3.59 -3.59
C LEU A 63 0.02 2.23 -2.95
N LEU A 64 0.92 1.79 -2.10
CA LEU A 64 0.74 0.61 -1.26
C LEU A 64 0.44 1.01 0.19
N MET A 65 -0.40 0.22 0.85
CA MET A 65 -0.64 0.33 2.29
C MET A 65 -0.67 -1.04 2.94
N SER A 66 0.02 -1.18 4.09
CA SER A 66 -0.11 -2.36 4.93
C SER A 66 -1.37 -2.28 5.80
N PHE A 67 -2.11 -3.39 5.91
CA PHE A 67 -3.34 -3.46 6.69
C PHE A 67 -3.41 -4.65 7.65
N LYS A 68 -2.36 -5.48 7.67
CA LYS A 68 -2.13 -6.55 8.63
C LYS A 68 -0.71 -6.42 9.19
N LEU A 69 -0.47 -6.90 10.41
CA LEU A 69 0.82 -6.92 11.12
C LEU A 69 1.34 -5.51 11.48
N SER A 70 1.49 -4.63 10.51
CA SER A 70 1.88 -3.22 10.69
C SER A 70 0.87 -2.35 9.95
N ILE A 71 -0.19 -1.94 10.63
CA ILE A 71 -1.29 -1.21 10.01
C ILE A 71 -0.87 0.23 9.68
N GLY A 72 -1.25 0.69 8.49
CA GLY A 72 -1.14 2.09 8.08
C GLY A 72 0.23 2.52 7.56
N LYS A 73 1.22 1.62 7.38
CA LYS A 73 2.42 1.98 6.63
C LYS A 73 2.05 2.22 5.17
N THR A 74 2.46 3.34 4.63
CA THR A 74 2.26 3.69 3.22
C THR A 74 3.59 3.83 2.50
N SER A 75 3.65 3.32 1.27
CA SER A 75 4.80 3.44 0.38
C SER A 75 4.35 3.67 -1.05
N ILE A 76 5.18 4.33 -1.85
CA ILE A 76 4.97 4.46 -3.30
C ILE A 76 5.95 3.53 -4.01
N LEU A 77 5.49 2.81 -5.03
CA LEU A 77 6.34 1.95 -5.84
C LEU A 77 7.16 2.79 -6.81
N ASP A 78 8.49 2.60 -6.81
CA ASP A 78 9.40 3.07 -7.85
C ASP A 78 9.68 1.99 -8.91
N ILE A 79 9.10 0.82 -8.73
CA ILE A 79 9.20 -0.37 -9.60
C ILE A 79 7.83 -1.02 -9.74
N ASP A 80 7.63 -1.81 -10.80
CA ASP A 80 6.47 -2.68 -10.89
C ASP A 80 6.65 -3.86 -9.94
N ALA A 81 5.62 -4.22 -9.17
CA ALA A 81 5.70 -5.30 -8.20
C ALA A 81 4.35 -5.95 -7.90
N TYR A 82 4.37 -7.24 -7.63
CA TYR A 82 3.33 -7.92 -6.85
C TYR A 82 3.58 -7.69 -5.36
N HIS A 83 2.63 -8.02 -4.52
CA HIS A 83 2.79 -7.91 -3.06
C HIS A 83 2.01 -8.97 -2.31
N ASN A 84 2.34 -9.16 -1.03
CA ASN A 84 1.71 -10.15 -0.19
C ASN A 84 0.28 -9.75 0.24
N GLU A 85 -0.43 -10.68 0.88
CA GLU A 85 -1.82 -10.53 1.33
C GLU A 85 -1.99 -9.59 2.54
N ALA A 86 -0.92 -9.06 3.08
CA ALA A 86 -0.98 -8.06 4.16
C ALA A 86 -0.86 -6.62 3.64
N ILE A 87 -0.71 -6.47 2.32
CA ILE A 87 -0.56 -5.20 1.61
C ILE A 87 -1.68 -5.06 0.59
N ILE A 88 -2.16 -3.85 0.44
CA ILE A 88 -3.08 -3.46 -0.63
C ILE A 88 -2.44 -2.43 -1.55
N THR A 89 -2.81 -2.48 -2.82
CA THR A 89 -2.64 -1.37 -3.76
C THR A 89 -3.91 -0.54 -3.74
N ILE A 90 -3.75 0.77 -3.64
CA ILE A 90 -4.85 1.74 -3.69
C ILE A 90 -4.75 2.50 -5.00
N SER A 91 -5.79 2.39 -5.82
CA SER A 91 -5.87 3.02 -7.14
C SER A 91 -7.05 4.00 -7.18
N PRO A 92 -6.82 5.31 -6.95
CA PRO A 92 -7.90 6.29 -7.03
C PRO A 92 -8.53 6.31 -8.43
N ILE A 93 -9.85 6.38 -8.51
CA ILE A 93 -10.58 6.43 -9.79
C ILE A 93 -10.26 7.72 -10.56
N ILE A 94 -10.13 8.82 -9.82
CA ILE A 94 -9.74 10.13 -10.36
C ILE A 94 -8.45 10.53 -9.65
N ASP A 95 -7.36 10.56 -10.39
CA ASP A 95 -6.04 10.90 -9.84
C ASP A 95 -5.27 11.81 -10.80
N LYS A 96 -5.74 13.04 -10.93
CA LYS A 96 -5.08 14.03 -11.78
C LYS A 96 -3.70 14.37 -11.23
N GLU A 97 -2.67 14.11 -12.00
CA GLU A 97 -1.26 14.37 -11.64
C GLU A 97 -0.85 13.76 -10.28
N TYR A 98 -1.41 12.59 -9.96
CA TYR A 98 -1.19 11.91 -8.68
C TYR A 98 -1.63 12.70 -7.42
N ALA A 99 -2.50 13.69 -7.57
CA ALA A 99 -2.92 14.53 -6.45
C ALA A 99 -3.65 13.73 -5.36
N MET A 100 -4.61 12.90 -5.76
CA MET A 100 -5.35 12.04 -4.83
C MET A 100 -4.42 11.00 -4.19
N ARG A 101 -3.58 10.34 -4.99
CA ARG A 101 -2.56 9.40 -4.47
C ARG A 101 -1.67 10.06 -3.42
N ASN A 102 -1.15 11.24 -3.71
CA ASN A 102 -0.25 11.97 -2.79
C ASN A 102 -0.97 12.40 -1.51
N TYR A 103 -2.24 12.78 -1.63
CA TYR A 103 -3.08 13.09 -0.47
C TYR A 103 -3.29 11.84 0.40
N LEU A 104 -3.71 10.73 -0.20
CA LEU A 104 -3.93 9.47 0.51
C LEU A 104 -2.64 8.94 1.14
N PHE A 105 -1.50 9.06 0.46
CA PHE A 105 -0.19 8.68 0.99
C PHE A 105 0.13 9.35 2.33
N LYS A 106 -0.27 10.59 2.52
CA LYS A 106 -0.06 11.36 3.75
C LYS A 106 -1.14 11.14 4.81
N VAL A 107 -2.38 10.98 4.40
CA VAL A 107 -3.53 10.99 5.30
C VAL A 107 -3.88 9.59 5.82
N LEU A 108 -3.71 8.54 5.01
CA LEU A 108 -4.04 7.17 5.41
C LEU A 108 -3.34 6.69 6.68
N PRO A 109 -2.04 6.93 6.91
CA PRO A 109 -1.40 6.55 8.17
C PRO A 109 -2.06 7.15 9.40
N LEU A 110 -2.53 8.39 9.29
CA LEU A 110 -3.21 9.09 10.39
C LEU A 110 -4.58 8.49 10.67
N ILE A 111 -5.36 8.20 9.62
CA ILE A 111 -6.71 7.66 9.74
C ILE A 111 -6.67 6.20 10.23
N ALA A 112 -5.75 5.40 9.71
CA ALA A 112 -5.59 4.00 10.12
C ALA A 112 -5.30 3.89 11.63
N ASN A 113 -4.47 4.78 12.16
CA ASN A 113 -4.13 4.82 13.59
C ASN A 113 -5.27 5.38 14.46
N LEU A 114 -6.07 6.32 13.94
CA LEU A 114 -7.23 6.85 14.67
C LEU A 114 -8.35 5.82 14.83
N GLY A 115 -8.49 4.90 13.87
CA GLY A 115 -9.44 3.77 13.95
C GLY A 115 -9.13 2.78 15.08
N GLU A 116 -7.86 2.64 15.46
CA GLU A 116 -7.43 1.78 16.56
C GLU A 116 -7.78 2.32 17.95
N SER A 117 -7.92 3.64 18.10
CA SER A 117 -8.13 4.26 19.41
C SER A 117 -9.50 3.98 20.06
N LYS A 118 -10.49 3.54 19.31
CA LYS A 118 -11.82 3.20 19.84
C LYS A 118 -12.04 1.71 20.11
N ASP A 119 -11.21 0.82 19.52
CA ASP A 119 -11.28 -0.64 19.68
C ASP A 119 -9.94 -1.27 20.11
N ALA A 120 -9.04 -0.49 20.67
CA ALA A 120 -7.63 -0.82 20.97
C ALA A 120 -7.40 -1.91 22.05
N ILE A 121 -8.43 -2.65 22.44
CA ILE A 121 -8.29 -3.65 23.51
C ILE A 121 -7.93 -5.05 23.00
N LYS A 122 -7.93 -5.30 21.69
CA LYS A 122 -7.50 -6.61 21.12
C LYS A 122 -6.97 -6.38 19.69
N GLY A 123 -5.69 -6.48 19.49
CA GLY A 123 -4.94 -6.55 18.22
C GLY A 123 -5.73 -6.88 16.94
N LYS A 124 -6.65 -6.04 16.56
CA LYS A 124 -7.51 -6.25 15.39
C LYS A 124 -6.75 -5.86 14.14
N THR A 125 -6.41 -6.85 13.35
CA THR A 125 -6.08 -6.71 11.94
C THR A 125 -7.24 -6.03 11.23
N LEU A 126 -6.99 -4.96 10.46
CA LEU A 126 -7.97 -4.48 9.51
C LEU A 126 -8.25 -5.60 8.52
N ASN A 127 -9.51 -5.93 8.30
CA ASN A 127 -9.91 -6.88 7.28
C ASN A 127 -10.47 -6.11 6.07
N SER A 128 -10.70 -6.81 4.96
CA SER A 128 -11.21 -6.20 3.72
C SER A 128 -12.49 -5.39 3.95
N LYS A 129 -13.37 -5.84 4.84
CA LYS A 129 -14.62 -5.15 5.17
C LYS A 129 -14.36 -3.88 5.99
N SER A 130 -13.43 -3.92 6.94
CA SER A 130 -13.05 -2.74 7.73
C SER A 130 -12.37 -1.68 6.86
N LEU A 131 -11.53 -2.10 5.90
CA LEU A 131 -10.91 -1.20 4.92
C LEU A 131 -11.94 -0.50 4.03
N SER A 132 -12.93 -1.25 3.54
CA SER A 132 -13.99 -0.69 2.69
C SER A 132 -14.87 0.34 3.44
N ASN A 133 -14.93 0.25 4.76
CA ASN A 133 -15.68 1.16 5.61
C ASN A 133 -14.84 2.30 6.20
N LEU A 134 -13.58 2.41 5.82
CA LEU A 134 -12.72 3.49 6.30
C LEU A 134 -13.18 4.82 5.71
N LEU A 135 -13.65 5.72 6.56
CA LEU A 135 -14.09 7.06 6.16
C LEU A 135 -12.85 7.95 5.94
N ILE A 136 -12.66 8.36 4.71
CA ILE A 136 -11.57 9.25 4.32
C ILE A 136 -12.16 10.62 4.00
N PRO A 137 -11.73 11.70 4.67
CA PRO A 137 -12.15 13.05 4.29
C PRO A 137 -11.57 13.37 2.90
N LEU A 138 -12.42 13.76 1.96
CA LEU A 138 -12.03 14.13 0.60
C LEU A 138 -12.31 15.61 0.34
N PRO A 139 -11.44 16.52 0.75
CA PRO A 139 -11.58 17.93 0.46
C PRO A 139 -11.36 18.21 -1.04
N PRO A 140 -11.77 19.38 -1.56
CA PRO A 140 -11.47 19.80 -2.91
C PRO A 140 -9.96 19.76 -3.21
N LEU A 141 -9.61 19.61 -4.50
CA LEU A 141 -8.22 19.40 -4.95
C LEU A 141 -7.23 20.45 -4.41
N GLN A 142 -7.62 21.71 -4.43
CA GLN A 142 -6.78 22.82 -3.91
C GLN A 142 -6.48 22.64 -2.42
N GLU A 143 -7.47 22.21 -1.65
CA GLU A 143 -7.29 21.97 -0.22
C GLU A 143 -6.44 20.72 0.06
N GLN A 144 -6.56 19.67 -0.76
CA GLN A 144 -5.66 18.51 -0.70
C GLN A 144 -4.21 18.94 -0.88
N GLN A 145 -3.91 19.78 -1.87
CA GLN A 145 -2.57 20.31 -2.14
C GLN A 145 -2.07 21.14 -0.95
N ARG A 146 -2.90 22.04 -0.42
CA ARG A 146 -2.56 22.86 0.74
C ARG A 146 -2.22 22.01 1.98
N ILE A 147 -2.99 20.95 2.23
CA ILE A 147 -2.74 20.01 3.33
C ILE A 147 -1.39 19.34 3.15
N ILE A 148 -1.10 18.81 1.95
CA ILE A 148 0.18 18.15 1.64
C ILE A 148 1.36 19.11 1.88
N GLU A 149 1.27 20.34 1.40
CA GLU A 149 2.33 21.34 1.58
C GLU A 149 2.58 21.64 3.05
N GLN A 150 1.52 21.81 3.84
CA GLN A 150 1.64 22.05 5.29
C GLN A 150 2.28 20.85 6.00
N MET A 151 1.85 19.64 5.72
CA MET A 151 2.42 18.43 6.30
C MET A 151 3.90 18.28 5.96
N ASN A 152 4.30 18.56 4.71
CA ASN A 152 5.70 18.53 4.29
C ASN A 152 6.53 19.59 5.00
N ARG A 153 5.99 20.79 5.20
CA ARG A 153 6.67 21.87 5.93
C ARG A 153 6.90 21.49 7.40
N LEU A 154 5.87 21.00 8.08
CA LEU A 154 5.99 20.54 9.46
C LEU A 154 6.98 19.40 9.62
N SER A 155 6.97 18.42 8.73
CA SER A 155 7.92 17.30 8.76
C SER A 155 9.38 17.75 8.60
N LYS A 156 9.64 18.84 7.88
CA LYS A 156 10.99 19.41 7.75
C LYS A 156 11.45 20.17 9.01
N GLN A 157 10.51 20.72 9.76
CA GLN A 157 10.83 21.46 11.00
C GLN A 157 11.11 20.51 12.19
N LEU A 158 10.64 19.26 12.11
CA LEU A 158 10.81 18.25 13.17
C LEU A 158 12.07 17.38 13.00
N ARG A 159 12.85 17.60 11.94
CA ARG A 159 14.16 16.98 11.71
C ARG A 159 15.29 17.88 12.08
#